data_ecab5ad116be20fd57aaf31fa28bc999
#
_entry.id   ecab5ad116be20fd57aaf31fa28bc999
#
_cell.length_a   1.000
_cell.length_b   1.000
_cell.length_c   1.000
_cell.angle_alpha   90.00
_cell.angle_beta   90.00
_cell.angle_gamma   90.00
#
_symmetry.space_group_name_H-M   'P 1'
#
loop_
_entity.id
_entity.type
_entity.pdbx_description
1 polymer ?
#
loop_
_entity_poly.entity_id
_entity_poly.type
_entity_poly.pdbx_seq_one_letter_code
_entity_poly.pdbx_strand_id
1 'polypeptide(L)'
;GDHIEALTINAVGGASKLTNFTSNTIRQPDQVASIKTMHIKGTADLTVDTTSGLYSFDATEYKGNKLIANVKANGYVQSIKGSGQDDLFNVTGASGRIIPIDGGAGKDTVNFIDAINGNQHVEMTGVEVLNINTNASVLDFTRAQEITELGINGTSATVNILNSKIAKVNAKATNSTNVTINNSTDIRDFVIEKGNGSITANGTEKLNVKVANASDVPASQGKIGR
;
A
#
# COMPACT_ATOMS: atom_id res chain seq x y z
N GLY A 1 18.99 21.13 -23.78
CA GLY A 1 18.65 21.30 -22.37
C GLY A 1 18.81 19.99 -21.66
N ASP A 2 19.71 19.97 -20.69
CA ASP A 2 20.17 18.77 -20.02
C ASP A 2 19.19 18.41 -18.91
N HIS A 3 18.33 17.43 -19.17
CA HIS A 3 17.39 16.91 -18.18
C HIS A 3 17.92 15.54 -17.70
N ILE A 4 18.00 15.36 -16.38
CA ILE A 4 18.26 14.04 -15.82
C ILE A 4 16.94 13.28 -15.87
N GLU A 5 16.85 12.32 -16.77
CA GLU A 5 15.66 11.47 -16.90
C GLU A 5 15.79 10.16 -16.12
N ALA A 6 17.02 9.72 -15.86
CA ALA A 6 17.33 8.50 -15.14
C ALA A 6 18.29 8.77 -13.98
N LEU A 7 17.99 8.23 -12.82
CA LEU A 7 18.83 8.28 -11.62
C LEU A 7 19.14 6.86 -11.15
N THR A 8 20.43 6.57 -10.95
CA THR A 8 20.85 5.35 -10.28
C THR A 8 21.37 5.69 -8.88
N ILE A 9 20.83 5.06 -7.87
CA ILE A 9 21.27 5.17 -6.48
C ILE A 9 21.95 3.87 -6.10
N ASN A 10 23.21 3.97 -5.69
CA ASN A 10 23.98 2.84 -5.18
C ASN A 10 24.22 3.05 -3.67
N ALA A 11 23.43 2.37 -2.84
CA ALA A 11 23.52 2.46 -1.38
C ALA A 11 24.66 1.55 -0.87
N VAL A 12 25.73 2.16 -0.39
CA VAL A 12 26.90 1.46 0.14
C VAL A 12 27.37 2.05 1.47
N GLY A 13 28.04 1.22 2.28
CA GLY A 13 28.53 1.65 3.59
C GLY A 13 27.46 1.52 4.68
N GLY A 14 27.21 2.57 5.42
CA GLY A 14 26.19 2.60 6.47
C GLY A 14 24.78 2.88 5.95
N ALA A 15 23.77 2.69 6.80
CA ALA A 15 22.38 3.03 6.48
C ALA A 15 22.25 4.48 5.99
N SER A 16 21.54 4.66 4.89
CA SER A 16 21.46 5.93 4.16
C SER A 16 20.02 6.40 4.01
N LYS A 17 19.86 7.73 4.02
CA LYS A 17 18.57 8.37 3.81
C LYS A 17 18.69 9.46 2.74
N LEU A 18 17.99 9.29 1.63
CA LEU A 18 17.88 10.27 0.57
C LEU A 18 16.44 10.77 0.49
N THR A 19 16.15 11.83 1.22
CA THR A 19 14.82 12.42 1.33
C THR A 19 14.83 13.87 0.87
N ASN A 20 13.64 14.39 0.54
CA ASN A 20 13.46 15.74 0.00
C ASN A 20 14.27 15.98 -1.29
N PHE A 21 14.45 14.91 -2.08
CA PHE A 21 15.08 15.03 -3.37
C PHE A 21 14.16 15.80 -4.31
N THR A 22 14.55 17.01 -4.64
CA THR A 22 13.85 17.82 -5.65
C THR A 22 14.77 17.98 -6.84
N SER A 23 14.36 17.54 -8.01
CA SER A 23 15.01 17.94 -9.23
C SER A 23 14.65 19.41 -9.50
N ASN A 24 15.48 20.32 -8.99
CA ASN A 24 15.25 21.74 -9.17
C ASN A 24 15.87 22.18 -10.50
N THR A 25 15.12 22.11 -11.57
CA THR A 25 15.45 22.83 -12.80
C THR A 25 14.54 24.03 -12.91
N ILE A 26 15.02 25.12 -12.34
CA ILE A 26 14.47 26.43 -12.62
C ILE A 26 14.83 26.78 -14.05
N ARG A 27 13.91 26.64 -14.98
CA ARG A 27 13.76 27.48 -16.18
C ARG A 27 12.56 27.05 -17.01
N GLN A 28 11.57 27.89 -17.05
CA GLN A 28 10.33 27.87 -17.83
C GLN A 28 9.15 27.21 -17.10
N PRO A 29 7.99 27.84 -17.09
CA PRO A 29 6.80 27.35 -16.37
C PRO A 29 6.23 26.03 -16.93
N ASP A 30 6.71 25.57 -18.08
CA ASP A 30 6.10 24.43 -18.81
C ASP A 30 6.97 23.16 -18.87
N GLN A 31 8.18 23.17 -18.27
CA GLN A 31 9.07 22.01 -18.29
C GLN A 31 9.57 21.67 -16.90
N VAL A 32 8.81 20.90 -16.18
CA VAL A 32 9.29 20.23 -14.98
C VAL A 32 10.18 19.07 -15.45
N ALA A 33 11.49 19.28 -15.43
CA ALA A 33 12.44 18.18 -15.59
C ALA A 33 12.30 17.28 -14.36
N SER A 34 11.59 16.18 -14.50
CA SER A 34 11.42 15.19 -13.47
C SER A 34 12.23 13.94 -13.84
N ILE A 35 12.87 13.37 -12.84
CA ILE A 35 13.46 12.05 -12.97
C ILE A 35 12.34 11.06 -13.30
N LYS A 36 12.45 10.44 -14.46
CA LYS A 36 11.46 9.48 -14.95
C LYS A 36 11.70 8.08 -14.46
N THR A 37 12.96 7.70 -14.32
CA THR A 37 13.36 6.37 -13.90
C THR A 37 14.34 6.45 -12.73
N MET A 38 14.10 5.64 -11.71
CA MET A 38 15.01 5.46 -10.58
C MET A 38 15.41 4.00 -10.48
N HIS A 39 16.71 3.74 -10.54
CA HIS A 39 17.31 2.43 -10.28
C HIS A 39 17.99 2.43 -8.92
N ILE A 40 17.63 1.46 -8.10
CA ILE A 40 18.17 1.30 -6.75
C ILE A 40 19.01 0.03 -6.69
N LYS A 41 20.25 0.18 -6.23
CA LYS A 41 21.17 -0.93 -6.00
C LYS A 41 22.04 -0.67 -4.76
N GLY A 42 22.86 -1.64 -4.41
CA GLY A 42 23.75 -1.55 -3.24
C GLY A 42 23.34 -2.48 -2.13
N THR A 43 24.08 -2.42 -1.02
CA THR A 43 24.01 -3.36 0.09
C THR A 43 23.70 -2.71 1.45
N ALA A 44 23.68 -1.39 1.51
CA ALA A 44 23.34 -0.67 2.74
C ALA A 44 21.83 -0.41 2.81
N ASP A 45 21.27 -0.40 4.02
CA ASP A 45 19.87 -0.02 4.24
C ASP A 45 19.60 1.38 3.67
N LEU A 46 18.47 1.52 2.99
CA LEU A 46 18.13 2.75 2.28
C LEU A 46 16.70 3.21 2.57
N THR A 47 16.57 4.50 2.88
CA THR A 47 15.29 5.21 2.78
C THR A 47 15.40 6.24 1.65
N VAL A 48 14.50 6.19 0.69
CA VAL A 48 14.53 7.05 -0.49
C VAL A 48 13.16 7.66 -0.78
N ASP A 49 13.15 8.97 -1.06
CA ASP A 49 11.98 9.65 -1.61
C ASP A 49 12.10 9.69 -3.14
N THR A 50 10.99 9.47 -3.84
CA THR A 50 10.95 9.70 -5.28
C THR A 50 10.53 11.13 -5.61
N THR A 51 10.84 11.57 -6.81
CA THR A 51 10.35 12.86 -7.33
C THR A 51 8.92 12.73 -7.87
N SER A 52 8.21 13.84 -7.92
CA SER A 52 6.96 13.92 -8.69
C SER A 52 7.26 13.73 -10.19
N GLY A 53 6.42 12.98 -10.89
CA GLY A 53 6.64 12.70 -12.32
C GLY A 53 7.47 11.46 -12.60
N LEU A 54 7.78 10.67 -11.57
CA LEU A 54 8.40 9.36 -11.73
C LEU A 54 7.52 8.47 -12.62
N TYR A 55 8.16 7.75 -13.54
CA TYR A 55 7.52 6.77 -14.41
C TYR A 55 7.83 5.34 -13.95
N SER A 56 9.07 5.09 -13.54
CA SER A 56 9.53 3.76 -13.13
C SER A 56 10.46 3.82 -11.93
N PHE A 57 10.23 2.94 -10.98
CA PHE A 57 11.11 2.65 -9.84
C PHE A 57 11.51 1.18 -9.92
N ASP A 58 12.81 0.91 -9.90
CA ASP A 58 13.35 -0.44 -10.03
C ASP A 58 14.44 -0.68 -8.97
N ALA A 59 14.15 -1.56 -8.01
CA ALA A 59 15.07 -1.98 -6.97
C ALA A 59 15.48 -3.46 -7.09
N THR A 60 15.28 -4.08 -8.25
CA THR A 60 15.59 -5.50 -8.44
C THR A 60 17.07 -5.87 -8.21
N GLU A 61 17.97 -4.90 -8.38
CA GLU A 61 19.41 -5.07 -8.11
C GLU A 61 19.83 -4.70 -6.68
N TYR A 62 18.91 -4.22 -5.86
CA TYR A 62 19.21 -3.88 -4.47
C TYR A 62 19.38 -5.15 -3.63
N LYS A 63 20.41 -5.15 -2.75
CA LYS A 63 20.81 -6.27 -1.90
C LYS A 63 20.94 -5.89 -0.42
N GLY A 64 20.52 -4.69 -0.04
CA GLY A 64 20.45 -4.26 1.35
C GLY A 64 19.32 -4.96 2.10
N ASN A 65 19.37 -4.95 3.42
CA ASN A 65 18.37 -5.65 4.24
C ASN A 65 17.05 -4.88 4.37
N LYS A 66 17.08 -3.58 4.15
CA LYS A 66 15.89 -2.72 4.35
C LYS A 66 15.83 -1.63 3.31
N LEU A 67 14.78 -1.66 2.49
CA LEU A 67 14.41 -0.58 1.59
C LEU A 67 13.10 0.06 2.06
N ILE A 68 13.11 1.37 2.24
CA ILE A 68 11.91 2.18 2.40
C ILE A 68 11.83 3.14 1.23
N ALA A 69 10.85 2.98 0.37
CA ALA A 69 10.61 3.86 -0.77
C ALA A 69 9.34 4.69 -0.55
N ASN A 70 9.51 6.01 -0.45
CA ASN A 70 8.39 6.94 -0.39
C ASN A 70 8.08 7.40 -1.82
N VAL A 71 7.09 6.80 -2.43
CA VAL A 71 6.76 6.96 -3.84
C VAL A 71 5.70 8.03 -4.03
N LYS A 72 6.02 9.06 -4.83
CA LYS A 72 5.06 10.09 -5.28
C LYS A 72 4.49 9.69 -6.63
N ALA A 73 3.32 9.06 -6.64
CA ALA A 73 2.75 8.47 -7.84
C ALA A 73 2.24 9.50 -8.87
N ASN A 74 1.62 10.59 -8.42
CA ASN A 74 1.12 11.71 -9.25
C ASN A 74 0.48 11.30 -10.60
N GLY A 75 -0.11 10.11 -10.67
CA GLY A 75 -0.78 9.59 -11.86
C GLY A 75 0.14 9.12 -13.01
N TYR A 76 1.45 9.26 -12.89
CA TYR A 76 2.41 8.93 -13.96
C TYR A 76 3.14 7.60 -13.76
N VAL A 77 3.21 7.09 -12.54
CA VAL A 77 3.94 5.85 -12.25
C VAL A 77 3.29 4.66 -12.96
N GLN A 78 4.10 3.96 -13.76
CA GLN A 78 3.69 2.78 -14.53
C GLN A 78 4.26 1.49 -13.96
N SER A 79 5.40 1.57 -13.27
CA SER A 79 6.10 0.39 -12.76
C SER A 79 6.81 0.71 -11.46
N ILE A 80 6.53 -0.09 -10.44
CA ILE A 80 7.29 -0.14 -9.19
C ILE A 80 7.71 -1.58 -9.00
N LYS A 81 9.03 -1.80 -8.90
CA LYS A 81 9.61 -3.11 -8.62
C LYS A 81 10.48 -3.03 -7.38
N GLY A 82 10.18 -3.88 -6.42
CA GLY A 82 10.95 -4.07 -5.21
C GLY A 82 12.19 -4.94 -5.41
N SER A 83 12.78 -5.32 -4.32
CA SER A 83 14.01 -6.08 -4.26
C SER A 83 13.76 -7.58 -3.99
N GLY A 84 14.76 -8.29 -3.53
CA GLY A 84 14.61 -9.67 -3.04
C GLY A 84 14.60 -9.74 -1.50
N GLN A 85 14.29 -8.65 -0.82
CA GLN A 85 14.25 -8.51 0.63
C GLN A 85 12.93 -7.85 1.03
N ASP A 86 12.66 -7.79 2.34
CA ASP A 86 11.45 -7.13 2.86
C ASP A 86 11.46 -5.63 2.56
N ASP A 87 10.59 -5.18 1.69
CA ASP A 87 10.51 -3.79 1.24
C ASP A 87 9.27 -3.08 1.83
N LEU A 88 9.40 -1.78 2.02
CA LEU A 88 8.30 -0.91 2.44
C LEU A 88 8.08 0.21 1.42
N PHE A 89 6.92 0.20 0.78
CA PHE A 89 6.49 1.25 -0.13
C PHE A 89 5.43 2.13 0.51
N ASN A 90 5.71 3.41 0.68
CA ASN A 90 4.73 4.42 1.06
C ASN A 90 4.33 5.23 -0.16
N VAL A 91 3.08 5.09 -0.60
CA VAL A 91 2.60 5.68 -1.86
C VAL A 91 1.71 6.89 -1.57
N THR A 92 2.05 8.02 -2.19
CA THR A 92 1.27 9.26 -2.16
C THR A 92 0.98 9.74 -3.59
N GLY A 93 -0.03 10.58 -3.77
CA GLY A 93 -0.36 11.18 -5.06
C GLY A 93 -1.02 10.22 -6.06
N ALA A 94 -1.50 9.07 -5.62
CA ALA A 94 -2.14 8.08 -6.50
C ALA A 94 -3.55 8.48 -6.98
N SER A 95 -4.04 9.65 -6.58
CA SER A 95 -5.33 10.22 -7.01
C SER A 95 -6.52 9.28 -6.80
N GLY A 96 -6.57 8.64 -5.63
CA GLY A 96 -7.66 7.73 -5.25
C GLY A 96 -7.58 6.33 -5.86
N ARG A 97 -6.49 5.98 -6.52
CA ARG A 97 -6.31 4.68 -7.19
C ARG A 97 -5.25 3.83 -6.51
N ILE A 98 -5.39 2.52 -6.64
CA ILE A 98 -4.33 1.55 -6.39
C ILE A 98 -3.51 1.42 -7.68
N ILE A 99 -2.20 1.56 -7.57
CA ILE A 99 -1.28 1.39 -8.71
C ILE A 99 -0.63 0.00 -8.65
N PRO A 100 -0.27 -0.60 -9.80
CA PRO A 100 0.43 -1.87 -9.84
C PRO A 100 1.79 -1.81 -9.16
N ILE A 101 2.10 -2.81 -8.34
CA ILE A 101 3.38 -2.94 -7.65
C ILE A 101 3.81 -4.41 -7.66
N ASP A 102 5.08 -4.62 -7.98
CA ASP A 102 5.79 -5.88 -7.82
C ASP A 102 6.74 -5.73 -6.62
N GLY A 103 6.42 -6.35 -5.49
CA GLY A 103 7.24 -6.29 -4.27
C GLY A 103 8.57 -7.04 -4.42
N GLY A 104 8.54 -8.13 -5.18
CA GLY A 104 9.71 -8.99 -5.36
C GLY A 104 9.64 -10.24 -4.50
N ALA A 105 10.72 -10.55 -3.84
CA ALA A 105 10.75 -11.62 -2.84
C ALA A 105 10.97 -11.01 -1.45
N GLY A 106 10.48 -11.67 -0.42
CA GLY A 106 10.51 -11.18 0.95
C GLY A 106 9.09 -11.06 1.51
N LYS A 107 8.94 -10.31 2.56
CA LYS A 107 7.62 -9.89 3.06
C LYS A 107 7.43 -8.41 2.83
N ASP A 108 6.75 -8.08 1.74
CA ASP A 108 6.63 -6.72 1.26
C ASP A 108 5.37 -6.03 1.77
N THR A 109 5.51 -4.75 2.10
CA THR A 109 4.43 -3.93 2.62
C THR A 109 4.21 -2.71 1.74
N VAL A 110 2.96 -2.50 1.34
CA VAL A 110 2.53 -1.32 0.59
C VAL A 110 1.53 -0.52 1.41
N ASN A 111 1.82 0.75 1.61
CA ASN A 111 0.95 1.72 2.29
C ASN A 111 0.46 2.78 1.30
N PHE A 112 -0.84 2.84 1.02
CA PHE A 112 -1.44 3.99 0.37
C PHE A 112 -1.82 5.02 1.44
N ILE A 113 -1.12 6.15 1.41
CA ILE A 113 -1.28 7.21 2.42
C ILE A 113 -2.51 8.07 2.11
N ASP A 114 -2.73 8.37 0.82
CA ASP A 114 -3.91 9.11 0.38
C ASP A 114 -5.13 8.19 0.26
N ALA A 115 -6.31 8.78 0.35
CA ALA A 115 -7.55 8.02 0.31
C ALA A 115 -7.75 7.33 -1.06
N ILE A 116 -8.03 6.04 -1.00
CA ILE A 116 -8.45 5.22 -2.14
C ILE A 116 -9.98 5.22 -2.18
N ASN A 117 -10.55 5.32 -3.36
CA ASN A 117 -12.01 5.40 -3.53
C ASN A 117 -12.51 4.56 -4.69
N GLY A 118 -13.78 4.18 -4.64
CA GLY A 118 -14.47 3.49 -5.71
C GLY A 118 -13.99 2.05 -5.92
N ASN A 119 -14.23 1.55 -7.13
CA ASN A 119 -13.88 0.18 -7.48
C ASN A 119 -12.43 0.10 -7.92
N GLN A 120 -11.66 -0.77 -7.26
CA GLN A 120 -10.26 -0.98 -7.52
C GLN A 120 -10.00 -2.46 -7.88
N HIS A 121 -9.34 -2.69 -8.99
CA HIS A 121 -8.67 -3.96 -9.25
C HIS A 121 -7.28 -3.87 -8.64
N VAL A 122 -7.04 -4.65 -7.59
CA VAL A 122 -5.73 -4.70 -6.96
C VAL A 122 -4.82 -5.56 -7.84
N GLU A 123 -3.76 -4.97 -8.36
CA GLU A 123 -2.80 -5.63 -9.23
C GLU A 123 -1.41 -5.54 -8.58
N MET A 124 -1.08 -6.58 -7.82
CA MET A 124 0.17 -6.66 -7.07
C MET A 124 0.69 -8.10 -7.08
N THR A 125 2.01 -8.22 -7.23
CA THR A 125 2.76 -9.48 -7.09
C THR A 125 3.82 -9.31 -6.03
N GLY A 126 4.20 -10.38 -5.32
CA GLY A 126 5.20 -10.32 -4.26
C GLY A 126 4.90 -9.29 -3.17
N VAL A 127 3.63 -9.06 -2.85
CA VAL A 127 3.20 -8.15 -1.77
C VAL A 127 2.30 -8.92 -0.83
N GLU A 128 2.69 -9.00 0.45
CA GLU A 128 1.94 -9.74 1.47
C GLU A 128 1.07 -8.82 2.33
N VAL A 129 1.45 -7.56 2.49
CA VAL A 129 0.74 -6.62 3.35
C VAL A 129 0.33 -5.37 2.57
N LEU A 130 -0.97 -5.13 2.48
CA LEU A 130 -1.53 -3.91 1.90
C LEU A 130 -2.23 -3.09 2.98
N ASN A 131 -1.82 -1.84 3.14
CA ASN A 131 -2.52 -0.88 3.98
C ASN A 131 -3.11 0.23 3.11
N ILE A 132 -4.39 0.48 3.28
CA ILE A 132 -5.11 1.52 2.56
C ILE A 132 -5.74 2.52 3.51
N ASN A 133 -5.81 3.75 3.05
CA ASN A 133 -6.66 4.78 3.64
C ASN A 133 -7.89 4.92 2.73
N THR A 134 -9.11 4.71 3.25
CA THR A 134 -10.31 4.77 2.41
C THR A 134 -11.55 5.17 3.20
N ASN A 135 -12.49 5.81 2.52
CA ASN A 135 -13.84 6.04 3.03
C ASN A 135 -14.85 5.06 2.40
N ALA A 136 -14.69 4.74 1.12
CA ALA A 136 -15.55 3.78 0.44
C ALA A 136 -14.81 3.14 -0.74
N SER A 137 -14.69 1.83 -0.74
CA SER A 137 -14.01 1.09 -1.82
C SER A 137 -14.56 -0.30 -2.02
N VAL A 138 -14.55 -0.75 -3.27
CA VAL A 138 -14.64 -2.17 -3.63
C VAL A 138 -13.28 -2.61 -4.12
N LEU A 139 -12.71 -3.62 -3.49
CA LEU A 139 -11.36 -4.11 -3.74
C LEU A 139 -11.44 -5.53 -4.29
N ASP A 140 -11.09 -5.70 -5.55
CA ASP A 140 -11.01 -7.01 -6.20
C ASP A 140 -9.55 -7.49 -6.24
N PHE A 141 -9.27 -8.57 -5.53
CA PHE A 141 -7.94 -9.15 -5.36
C PHE A 141 -7.64 -10.29 -6.34
N THR A 142 -8.42 -10.46 -7.39
CA THR A 142 -8.19 -11.55 -8.38
C THR A 142 -6.74 -11.57 -8.90
N ARG A 143 -6.10 -10.41 -9.00
CA ARG A 143 -4.72 -10.25 -9.47
C ARG A 143 -3.71 -9.91 -8.35
N ALA A 144 -4.04 -10.24 -7.11
CA ALA A 144 -3.21 -9.95 -5.94
C ALA A 144 -3.37 -11.04 -4.87
N GLN A 145 -3.15 -12.29 -5.28
CA GLN A 145 -3.40 -13.46 -4.45
C GLN A 145 -2.34 -13.72 -3.37
N GLU A 146 -1.24 -12.99 -3.40
CA GLU A 146 -0.17 -13.08 -2.41
C GLU A 146 -0.43 -12.20 -1.19
N ILE A 147 -1.36 -11.23 -1.30
CA ILE A 147 -1.74 -10.39 -0.17
C ILE A 147 -2.50 -11.23 0.87
N THR A 148 -1.90 -11.37 2.05
CA THR A 148 -2.44 -12.12 3.19
C THR A 148 -2.90 -11.23 4.34
N GLU A 149 -2.44 -9.98 4.39
CA GLU A 149 -2.83 -9.01 5.41
C GLU A 149 -3.36 -7.72 4.78
N LEU A 150 -4.52 -7.24 5.22
CA LEU A 150 -5.12 -5.97 4.80
C LEU A 150 -5.33 -5.05 5.99
N GLY A 151 -4.71 -3.88 5.96
CA GLY A 151 -4.98 -2.77 6.87
C GLY A 151 -5.95 -1.77 6.24
N ILE A 152 -6.99 -1.40 6.97
CA ILE A 152 -8.00 -0.42 6.53
C ILE A 152 -7.97 0.75 7.50
N ASN A 153 -7.59 1.92 6.98
CA ASN A 153 -7.56 3.18 7.71
C ASN A 153 -8.59 4.14 7.11
N GLY A 154 -8.95 5.17 7.85
CA GLY A 154 -9.86 6.21 7.38
C GLY A 154 -10.72 6.77 8.50
N THR A 155 -11.57 7.74 8.17
CA THR A 155 -12.50 8.32 9.14
C THR A 155 -13.72 7.43 9.33
N SER A 156 -14.32 7.02 8.22
CA SER A 156 -15.43 6.06 8.17
C SER A 156 -15.22 5.21 6.93
N ALA A 157 -14.90 3.94 7.10
CA ALA A 157 -14.57 3.07 5.99
C ALA A 157 -15.72 2.11 5.67
N THR A 158 -16.14 2.08 4.41
CA THR A 158 -17.00 1.04 3.85
C THR A 158 -16.23 0.32 2.78
N VAL A 159 -15.89 -0.95 3.01
CA VAL A 159 -15.02 -1.73 2.14
C VAL A 159 -15.67 -3.05 1.75
N ASN A 160 -15.70 -3.34 0.47
CA ASN A 160 -16.04 -4.66 -0.06
C ASN A 160 -14.78 -5.36 -0.52
N ILE A 161 -14.46 -6.50 0.09
CA ILE A 161 -13.31 -7.35 -0.26
C ILE A 161 -13.81 -8.50 -1.12
N LEU A 162 -13.27 -8.61 -2.33
CA LEU A 162 -13.67 -9.63 -3.31
C LEU A 162 -12.47 -10.50 -3.71
N ASN A 163 -12.70 -11.81 -3.84
CA ASN A 163 -11.78 -12.74 -4.48
C ASN A 163 -10.37 -12.76 -3.87
N SER A 164 -10.25 -12.66 -2.54
CA SER A 164 -8.95 -12.50 -1.88
C SER A 164 -8.47 -13.78 -1.20
N LYS A 165 -7.16 -13.85 -0.97
CA LYS A 165 -6.46 -14.81 -0.10
C LYS A 165 -6.07 -14.20 1.25
N ILE A 166 -6.63 -13.05 1.57
CA ILE A 166 -6.37 -12.35 2.82
C ILE A 166 -6.77 -13.23 4.01
N ALA A 167 -5.84 -13.44 4.93
CA ALA A 167 -6.07 -14.20 6.16
C ALA A 167 -6.40 -13.27 7.34
N LYS A 168 -5.88 -12.04 7.32
CA LYS A 168 -6.04 -11.08 8.41
C LYS A 168 -6.45 -9.70 7.91
N VAL A 169 -7.48 -9.13 8.53
CA VAL A 169 -7.91 -7.75 8.30
C VAL A 169 -7.75 -6.94 9.59
N ASN A 170 -7.05 -5.80 9.51
CA ASN A 170 -6.92 -4.83 10.58
C ASN A 170 -7.66 -3.54 10.20
N ALA A 171 -8.75 -3.25 10.88
CA ALA A 171 -9.55 -2.05 10.64
C ALA A 171 -9.29 -0.99 11.72
N LYS A 172 -8.86 0.20 11.30
CA LYS A 172 -8.47 1.33 12.16
C LYS A 172 -9.24 2.61 11.84
N ALA A 173 -10.48 2.49 11.37
CA ALA A 173 -11.29 3.69 11.12
C ALA A 173 -11.64 4.41 12.41
N THR A 174 -11.56 5.73 12.42
CA THR A 174 -11.76 6.53 13.62
C THR A 174 -13.22 6.60 14.07
N ASN A 175 -14.19 6.49 13.15
CA ASN A 175 -15.63 6.55 13.45
C ASN A 175 -16.32 5.20 13.25
N SER A 176 -16.32 4.68 12.03
CA SER A 176 -16.96 3.41 11.72
C SER A 176 -16.25 2.63 10.62
N THR A 177 -16.31 1.31 10.73
CA THR A 177 -15.80 0.42 9.67
C THR A 177 -16.87 -0.60 9.33
N ASN A 178 -17.33 -0.56 8.09
CA ASN A 178 -18.25 -1.56 7.54
C ASN A 178 -17.51 -2.37 6.48
N VAL A 179 -17.34 -3.65 6.70
CA VAL A 179 -16.62 -4.52 5.77
C VAL A 179 -17.53 -5.64 5.30
N THR A 180 -17.66 -5.77 3.99
CA THR A 180 -18.30 -6.90 3.34
C THR A 180 -17.24 -7.75 2.67
N ILE A 181 -17.28 -9.06 2.92
CA ILE A 181 -16.33 -10.03 2.42
C ILE A 181 -17.08 -11.00 1.53
N ASN A 182 -16.68 -11.09 0.27
CA ASN A 182 -17.28 -12.01 -0.69
C ASN A 182 -16.19 -12.84 -1.38
N ASN A 183 -16.44 -14.14 -1.51
CA ASN A 183 -15.53 -15.06 -2.18
C ASN A 183 -14.08 -14.95 -1.69
N SER A 184 -13.91 -14.89 -0.37
CA SER A 184 -12.64 -14.72 0.33
C SER A 184 -12.62 -15.64 1.54
N THR A 185 -12.40 -16.92 1.30
CA THR A 185 -12.57 -18.00 2.29
C THR A 185 -11.45 -18.11 3.30
N ASP A 186 -10.30 -17.43 3.04
CA ASP A 186 -9.11 -17.57 3.86
C ASP A 186 -9.09 -16.61 5.06
N ILE A 187 -10.01 -15.64 5.13
CA ILE A 187 -10.05 -14.71 6.25
C ILE A 187 -10.37 -15.45 7.54
N ARG A 188 -9.46 -15.37 8.49
CA ARG A 188 -9.55 -16.02 9.81
C ARG A 188 -9.63 -15.02 10.94
N ASP A 189 -8.90 -13.91 10.83
CA ASP A 189 -8.75 -12.94 11.88
C ASP A 189 -9.18 -11.55 11.40
N PHE A 190 -10.08 -10.94 12.13
CA PHE A 190 -10.53 -9.57 11.91
C PHE A 190 -10.34 -8.77 13.19
N VAL A 191 -9.53 -7.71 13.12
CA VAL A 191 -9.26 -6.82 14.24
C VAL A 191 -9.90 -5.45 13.98
N ILE A 192 -10.76 -4.99 14.87
CA ILE A 192 -11.25 -3.61 14.90
C ILE A 192 -10.49 -2.89 16.01
N GLU A 193 -9.68 -1.89 15.66
CA GLU A 193 -8.88 -1.16 16.66
C GLU A 193 -9.62 0.03 17.26
N LYS A 194 -10.51 0.66 16.52
CA LYS A 194 -11.32 1.80 16.97
C LYS A 194 -12.66 1.86 16.24
N GLY A 195 -13.63 2.54 16.84
CA GLY A 195 -14.91 2.87 16.23
C GLY A 195 -15.94 1.75 16.30
N ASN A 196 -17.08 2.04 15.71
CA ASN A 196 -18.19 1.10 15.51
C ASN A 196 -18.06 0.46 14.12
N GLY A 197 -18.57 -0.74 13.95
CA GLY A 197 -18.50 -1.36 12.64
C GLY A 197 -19.39 -2.58 12.48
N SER A 198 -19.61 -2.95 11.24
CA SER A 198 -20.27 -4.20 10.87
C SER A 198 -19.35 -5.01 9.98
N ILE A 199 -19.39 -6.31 10.14
CA ILE A 199 -18.70 -7.27 9.27
C ILE A 199 -19.77 -8.19 8.68
N THR A 200 -19.81 -8.26 7.37
CA THR A 200 -20.64 -9.24 6.65
C THR A 200 -19.68 -10.16 5.89
N ALA A 201 -19.67 -11.44 6.25
CA ALA A 201 -18.79 -12.42 5.61
C ALA A 201 -19.65 -13.49 4.91
N ASN A 202 -19.52 -13.54 3.59
CA ASN A 202 -20.21 -14.51 2.75
C ASN A 202 -19.22 -15.60 2.30
N GLY A 203 -19.51 -16.85 2.63
CA GLY A 203 -18.67 -17.98 2.29
C GLY A 203 -17.48 -18.23 3.23
N THR A 204 -17.40 -17.56 4.36
CA THR A 204 -16.38 -17.78 5.38
C THR A 204 -16.92 -18.72 6.44
N GLU A 205 -16.24 -19.84 6.68
CA GLU A 205 -16.71 -20.86 7.65
C GLU A 205 -16.44 -20.45 9.11
N LYS A 206 -15.35 -19.75 9.36
CA LYS A 206 -14.94 -19.33 10.69
C LYS A 206 -14.21 -18.00 10.64
N LEU A 207 -14.68 -17.04 11.47
CA LEU A 207 -14.07 -15.73 11.60
C LEU A 207 -13.86 -15.41 13.08
N ASN A 208 -12.61 -15.13 13.47
CA ASN A 208 -12.27 -14.61 14.78
C ASN A 208 -12.34 -13.08 14.73
N VAL A 209 -13.23 -12.48 15.50
CA VAL A 209 -13.32 -11.02 15.60
C VAL A 209 -12.76 -10.57 16.93
N LYS A 210 -11.73 -9.74 16.90
CA LYS A 210 -11.14 -9.10 18.08
C LYS A 210 -11.42 -7.60 18.02
N VAL A 211 -11.99 -7.06 19.09
CA VAL A 211 -12.10 -5.62 19.30
C VAL A 211 -10.99 -5.20 20.25
N ALA A 212 -10.04 -4.41 19.75
CA ALA A 212 -8.98 -3.82 20.54
C ALA A 212 -9.48 -2.46 21.09
N ASN A 213 -9.17 -2.14 22.36
CA ASN A 213 -9.65 -0.95 23.07
C ASN A 213 -11.16 -0.92 23.32
N ALA A 214 -11.66 -1.98 23.93
CA ALA A 214 -13.08 -2.13 24.30
C ALA A 214 -13.65 -1.03 25.24
N SER A 215 -12.82 -0.17 25.83
CA SER A 215 -13.26 0.95 26.65
C SER A 215 -13.98 2.07 25.88
N ASP A 216 -13.79 2.13 24.56
CA ASP A 216 -14.35 3.19 23.71
C ASP A 216 -15.43 2.68 22.74
N VAL A 217 -15.73 1.39 22.75
CA VAL A 217 -16.74 0.79 21.87
C VAL A 217 -18.02 0.61 22.66
N PRO A 218 -19.08 1.40 22.39
CA PRO A 218 -20.41 1.04 22.89
C PRO A 218 -20.72 -0.37 22.33
N ALA A 219 -21.33 -1.21 23.14
CA ALA A 219 -21.72 -2.56 22.78
C ALA A 219 -22.69 -2.53 21.57
N SER A 220 -22.18 -2.34 20.38
CA SER A 220 -22.92 -2.43 19.14
C SER A 220 -22.76 -3.85 18.60
N GLN A 221 -23.87 -4.52 18.48
CA GLN A 221 -23.96 -5.91 18.06
C GLN A 221 -23.36 -6.07 16.67
N GLY A 222 -22.22 -6.74 16.57
CA GLY A 222 -21.70 -7.22 15.30
C GLY A 222 -22.70 -8.21 14.68
N LYS A 223 -23.28 -7.86 13.55
CA LYS A 223 -24.15 -8.78 12.82
C LYS A 223 -23.28 -9.63 11.92
N ILE A 224 -23.11 -10.89 12.29
CA ILE A 224 -22.55 -11.90 11.39
C ILE A 224 -23.72 -12.41 10.56
N GLY A 225 -23.79 -11.98 9.30
CA GLY A 225 -24.76 -12.51 8.35
C GLY A 225 -24.28 -13.87 7.82
N ARG A 226 -25.17 -14.85 7.76
CA ARG A 226 -24.98 -16.12 7.07
C ARG A 226 -25.40 -15.98 5.62
#